data_c4917bc3b1768a94d8da11c450f8358a
#
_entry.id   c4917bc3b1768a94d8da11c450f8358a
#
_cell.length_a   1.000
_cell.length_b   1.000
_cell.length_c   1.000
_cell.angle_alpha   90.00
_cell.angle_beta   90.00
_cell.angle_gamma   90.00
#
_symmetry.space_group_name_H-M   'P 1'
#
loop_
_entity.id
_entity.type
_entity.pdbx_description
1 polymer ?
#
loop_
_entity_poly.entity_id
_entity_poly.type
_entity_poly.pdbx_seq_one_letter_code
_entity_poly.pdbx_strand_id
1 'polypeptide(L)'
;MIRERVVRLEPRSLGLELTALIHIRMDRHTPERFEQFEAAVRAYPEVQECYLITGQEADYQLKITVPNMDEYQRFLLGKITKIEGVIGVHSSFVLRKAVDTTALPLSYARR
;
A
#
# COMPACT_ATOMS: atom_id res chain seq x y z
N MET A 1 18.86 -12.85 10.56
CA MET A 1 18.36 -11.95 9.66
C MET A 1 18.30 -10.55 10.13
N ILE A 2 18.54 -9.67 9.31
CA ILE A 2 18.64 -8.33 9.67
C ILE A 2 17.52 -7.54 9.22
N ARG A 3 16.68 -7.17 10.08
CA ARG A 3 15.64 -6.37 9.76
C ARG A 3 15.65 -5.16 10.49
N GLU A 4 16.46 -5.12 11.45
CA GLU A 4 16.45 -4.02 12.30
C GLU A 4 17.11 -2.82 11.66
N ARG A 5 17.83 -3.04 10.58
CA ARG A 5 18.42 -1.92 9.94
C ARG A 5 17.44 -1.28 9.02
N VAL A 6 16.70 -0.37 9.47
CA VAL A 6 15.74 0.30 8.63
C VAL A 6 16.34 1.60 8.13
N VAL A 7 16.60 1.65 6.86
CA VAL A 7 17.10 2.86 6.24
C VAL A 7 15.94 3.64 5.69
N ARG A 8 15.71 4.80 6.25
CA ARG A 8 14.59 5.61 5.85
C ARG A 8 15.04 6.63 4.83
N LEU A 9 14.80 6.33 3.58
CA LEU A 9 15.16 7.25 2.50
C LEU A 9 13.97 8.13 2.17
N GLU A 10 14.26 9.39 1.90
CA GLU A 10 13.21 10.30 1.48
C GLU A 10 12.83 9.98 0.04
N PRO A 11 11.56 9.70 -0.23
CA PRO A 11 11.16 9.39 -1.60
C PRO A 11 11.53 10.48 -2.59
N ARG A 12 11.46 11.73 -2.16
CA ARG A 12 11.81 12.82 -3.06
C ARG A 12 13.23 12.76 -3.55
N SER A 13 14.15 12.44 -2.66
CA SER A 13 15.55 12.39 -3.05
C SER A 13 15.82 11.23 -3.99
N LEU A 14 14.89 10.30 -4.11
CA LEU A 14 15.00 9.19 -5.04
C LEU A 14 14.17 9.40 -6.29
N GLY A 15 13.52 10.57 -6.43
CA GLY A 15 12.66 10.80 -7.57
C GLY A 15 11.27 10.20 -7.42
N LEU A 16 10.91 9.74 -6.23
CA LEU A 16 9.63 9.12 -5.97
C LEU A 16 8.77 10.12 -5.21
N GLU A 17 8.13 11.01 -5.93
CA GLU A 17 7.47 12.14 -5.29
C GLU A 17 5.98 12.00 -5.04
N LEU A 18 5.37 10.93 -5.52
CA LEU A 18 3.95 10.76 -5.35
C LEU A 18 3.66 9.52 -4.53
N THR A 19 2.99 9.70 -3.40
CA THR A 19 2.55 8.58 -2.58
C THR A 19 1.05 8.53 -2.58
N ALA A 20 0.51 7.35 -2.81
CA ALA A 20 -0.93 7.15 -2.86
C ALA A 20 -1.34 6.05 -1.91
N LEU A 21 -2.52 6.23 -1.33
CA LEU A 21 -3.17 5.19 -0.54
C LEU A 21 -4.33 4.69 -1.38
N ILE A 22 -4.32 3.41 -1.69
CA ILE A 22 -5.30 2.82 -2.57
C ILE A 22 -6.17 1.86 -1.78
N HIS A 23 -7.46 2.06 -1.83
CA HIS A 23 -8.42 1.17 -1.18
C HIS A 23 -8.99 0.24 -2.23
N ILE A 24 -8.94 -1.05 -1.95
CA ILE A 24 -9.33 -2.09 -2.90
C ILE A 24 -10.52 -2.85 -2.37
N ARG A 25 -11.51 -3.08 -3.21
CA ARG A 25 -12.63 -3.95 -2.88
C ARG A 25 -12.50 -5.24 -3.65
N MET A 26 -12.77 -6.33 -2.96
CA MET A 26 -12.66 -7.66 -3.55
C MET A 26 -14.05 -8.23 -3.79
N ASP A 27 -14.16 -9.08 -4.82
CA ASP A 27 -15.41 -9.72 -5.16
C ASP A 27 -15.77 -10.83 -4.19
N ARG A 28 -14.79 -11.42 -3.55
CA ARG A 28 -15.00 -12.51 -2.60
C ARG A 28 -14.12 -12.32 -1.40
N HIS A 29 -14.58 -12.84 -0.28
CA HIS A 29 -13.83 -12.73 0.97
C HIS A 29 -13.38 -14.10 1.45
N THR A 30 -12.78 -14.87 0.57
CA THR A 30 -12.28 -16.19 0.90
C THR A 30 -10.76 -16.14 1.05
N PRO A 31 -10.20 -17.05 1.84
CA PRO A 31 -8.73 -17.07 1.99
C PRO A 31 -8.02 -17.24 0.66
N GLU A 32 -8.58 -18.03 -0.24
CA GLU A 32 -7.95 -18.25 -1.55
C GLU A 32 -7.89 -16.96 -2.36
N ARG A 33 -8.99 -16.21 -2.35
CA ARG A 33 -9.03 -14.97 -3.13
C ARG A 33 -8.07 -13.93 -2.54
N PHE A 34 -8.01 -13.86 -1.21
CA PHE A 34 -7.09 -12.95 -0.56
C PHE A 34 -5.65 -13.33 -0.85
N GLU A 35 -5.35 -14.61 -0.84
CA GLU A 35 -4.00 -15.07 -1.11
C GLU A 35 -3.56 -14.75 -2.52
N GLN A 36 -4.48 -14.90 -3.48
CA GLN A 36 -4.18 -14.54 -4.86
C GLN A 36 -3.84 -13.07 -5.00
N PHE A 37 -4.63 -12.21 -4.35
CA PHE A 37 -4.40 -10.79 -4.42
C PHE A 37 -3.06 -10.43 -3.78
N GLU A 38 -2.80 -10.96 -2.60
CA GLU A 38 -1.57 -10.64 -1.89
C GLU A 38 -0.34 -11.12 -2.64
N ALA A 39 -0.43 -12.29 -3.27
CA ALA A 39 0.68 -12.76 -4.07
C ALA A 39 0.96 -11.84 -5.24
N ALA A 40 -0.10 -11.31 -5.86
CA ALA A 40 0.08 -10.42 -6.98
C ALA A 40 0.76 -9.12 -6.56
N VAL A 41 0.30 -8.51 -5.47
CA VAL A 41 0.86 -7.22 -5.08
C VAL A 41 2.26 -7.35 -4.52
N ARG A 42 2.62 -8.51 -3.98
CA ARG A 42 3.99 -8.71 -3.51
C ARG A 42 5.00 -8.60 -4.64
N ALA A 43 4.57 -8.85 -5.85
CA ALA A 43 5.47 -8.79 -7.01
C ALA A 43 5.66 -7.37 -7.53
N TYR A 44 4.92 -6.40 -7.03
CA TYR A 44 4.98 -5.05 -7.55
C TYR A 44 5.89 -4.19 -6.66
N PRO A 45 7.01 -3.71 -7.20
CA PRO A 45 7.93 -2.90 -6.38
C PRO A 45 7.34 -1.57 -5.95
N GLU A 46 6.30 -1.10 -6.65
CA GLU A 46 5.67 0.16 -6.27
C GLU A 46 4.94 0.05 -4.92
N VAL A 47 4.53 -1.15 -4.54
CA VAL A 47 3.75 -1.36 -3.32
C VAL A 47 4.68 -1.42 -2.13
N GLN A 48 4.52 -0.47 -1.22
CA GLN A 48 5.32 -0.43 -0.02
C GLN A 48 4.65 -1.10 1.16
N GLU A 49 3.33 -1.03 1.22
CA GLU A 49 2.55 -1.63 2.30
C GLU A 49 1.23 -2.13 1.76
N CYS A 50 0.77 -3.22 2.31
CA CYS A 50 -0.51 -3.80 1.94
C CYS A 50 -1.16 -4.34 3.20
N TYR A 51 -2.34 -3.82 3.54
CA TYR A 51 -3.06 -4.23 4.73
C TYR A 51 -4.41 -4.78 4.37
N LEU A 52 -4.77 -5.90 4.99
CA LEU A 52 -6.15 -6.36 4.95
C LEU A 52 -6.84 -5.65 6.10
N ILE A 53 -7.86 -4.87 5.79
CA ILE A 53 -8.48 -4.02 6.78
C ILE A 53 -9.95 -4.37 6.95
N THR A 54 -10.53 -3.94 8.05
CA THR A 54 -11.96 -4.05 8.26
C THR A 54 -12.59 -2.71 7.90
N GLY A 55 -13.78 -2.77 7.32
CA GLY A 55 -14.46 -1.55 6.93
C GLY A 55 -15.52 -1.87 5.94
N GLN A 56 -16.35 -0.88 5.65
CA GLN A 56 -17.46 -1.12 4.75
C GLN A 56 -17.13 -0.90 3.31
N GLU A 57 -16.07 -0.13 3.05
CA GLU A 57 -15.83 0.29 1.69
C GLU A 57 -14.58 -0.27 1.07
N ALA A 58 -13.79 -1.00 1.83
CA ALA A 58 -12.57 -1.55 1.28
C ALA A 58 -12.16 -2.79 2.04
N ASP A 59 -11.47 -3.67 1.35
CA ASP A 59 -10.92 -4.88 1.94
C ASP A 59 -9.43 -4.76 2.14
N TYR A 60 -8.75 -4.01 1.27
CA TYR A 60 -7.31 -3.81 1.37
C TYR A 60 -6.96 -2.35 1.25
N GLN A 61 -5.89 -1.97 1.91
CA GLN A 61 -5.30 -0.65 1.74
C GLN A 61 -3.84 -0.85 1.34
N LEU A 62 -3.48 -0.26 0.22
CA LEU A 62 -2.11 -0.30 -0.27
C LEU A 62 -1.48 1.07 -0.14
N LYS A 63 -0.18 1.11 0.14
CA LYS A 63 0.57 2.33 0.06
C LYS A 63 1.58 2.16 -1.06
N ILE A 64 1.53 3.03 -2.05
CA ILE A 64 2.45 2.95 -3.17
C ILE A 64 3.18 4.27 -3.33
N THR A 65 4.36 4.18 -3.94
CA THR A 65 5.17 5.35 -4.23
C THR A 65 5.64 5.27 -5.66
N VAL A 66 5.38 6.32 -6.41
CA VAL A 66 5.76 6.40 -7.82
C VAL A 66 6.28 7.79 -8.11
N PRO A 67 6.98 8.00 -9.25
CA PRO A 67 7.57 9.30 -9.54
C PRO A 67 6.56 10.41 -9.82
N ASN A 68 5.45 10.09 -10.47
CA ASN A 68 4.52 11.12 -10.90
C ASN A 68 3.16 10.52 -11.20
N MET A 69 2.23 11.37 -11.59
CA MET A 69 0.86 10.93 -11.85
C MET A 69 0.76 10.01 -13.05
N ASP A 70 1.59 10.22 -14.07
CA ASP A 70 1.55 9.34 -15.24
C ASP A 70 1.93 7.92 -14.85
N GLU A 71 2.95 7.77 -14.01
CA GLU A 71 3.35 6.44 -13.55
C GLU A 71 2.30 5.85 -12.64
N TYR A 72 1.61 6.69 -11.88
CA TYR A 72 0.52 6.20 -11.04
C TYR A 72 -0.58 5.61 -11.90
N GLN A 73 -0.98 6.30 -12.95
CA GLN A 73 -2.02 5.81 -13.83
C GLN A 73 -1.60 4.53 -14.52
N ARG A 74 -0.34 4.46 -14.92
CA ARG A 74 0.18 3.26 -15.56
C ARG A 74 0.15 2.08 -14.61
N PHE A 75 0.52 2.31 -13.36
CA PHE A 75 0.50 1.27 -12.36
C PHE A 75 -0.94 0.83 -12.07
N LEU A 76 -1.84 1.79 -11.87
CA LEU A 76 -3.21 1.46 -11.54
C LEU A 76 -3.89 0.69 -12.65
N LEU A 77 -3.84 1.20 -13.86
CA LEU A 77 -4.56 0.60 -14.98
C LEU A 77 -3.85 -0.63 -15.53
N GLY A 78 -2.53 -0.68 -15.41
CA GLY A 78 -1.78 -1.79 -15.95
C GLY A 78 -1.58 -2.96 -15.01
N LYS A 79 -1.68 -2.72 -13.71
CA LYS A 79 -1.42 -3.77 -12.73
C LYS A 79 -2.57 -4.01 -11.78
N ILE A 80 -2.99 -2.98 -11.07
CA ILE A 80 -3.98 -3.18 -10.00
C ILE A 80 -5.34 -3.62 -10.55
N THR A 81 -5.85 -2.92 -11.55
CA THR A 81 -7.18 -3.24 -12.06
C THR A 81 -7.22 -4.56 -12.80
N LYS A 82 -6.06 -5.14 -13.09
CA LYS A 82 -6.01 -6.42 -13.79
C LYS A 82 -5.90 -7.61 -12.86
N ILE A 83 -5.79 -7.38 -11.57
CA ILE A 83 -5.74 -8.48 -10.61
C ILE A 83 -7.14 -9.07 -10.50
N GLU A 84 -7.22 -10.38 -10.63
CA GLU A 84 -8.48 -11.05 -10.56
C GLU A 84 -9.11 -10.85 -9.18
N GLY A 85 -10.39 -10.50 -9.17
CA GLY A 85 -11.11 -10.30 -7.91
C GLY A 85 -11.24 -8.86 -7.49
N VAL A 86 -10.50 -7.95 -8.10
CA VAL A 86 -10.60 -6.53 -7.76
C VAL A 86 -11.81 -5.95 -8.45
N ILE A 87 -12.78 -5.47 -7.67
CA ILE A 87 -13.99 -4.90 -8.23
C ILE A 87 -14.16 -3.42 -7.94
N GLY A 88 -13.31 -2.86 -7.10
CA GLY A 88 -13.39 -1.44 -6.82
C GLY A 88 -12.06 -0.90 -6.37
N VAL A 89 -11.74 0.31 -6.79
CA VAL A 89 -10.49 0.96 -6.44
C VAL A 89 -10.79 2.42 -6.13
N HIS A 90 -10.27 2.88 -5.01
CA HIS A 90 -10.42 4.26 -4.61
C HIS A 90 -9.06 4.76 -4.13
N SER A 91 -8.59 5.86 -4.71
CA SER A 91 -7.26 6.36 -4.42
C SER A 91 -7.29 7.68 -3.71
N SER A 92 -6.37 7.84 -2.77
CA SER A 92 -6.14 9.11 -2.10
C SER A 92 -4.66 9.40 -2.15
N PHE A 93 -4.31 10.66 -2.33
CA PHE A 93 -2.91 11.02 -2.44
C PHE A 93 -2.45 11.72 -1.17
N VAL A 94 -1.24 11.39 -0.74
CA VAL A 94 -0.68 11.97 0.46
C VAL A 94 -0.17 13.37 0.12
N LEU A 95 -0.73 14.36 0.78
CA LEU A 95 -0.30 15.74 0.55
C LEU A 95 0.86 16.09 1.46
N ARG A 96 0.85 15.57 2.69
CA ARG A 96 1.88 15.89 3.65
C ARG A 96 1.91 14.84 4.73
N LYS A 97 3.09 14.43 5.12
CA LYS A 97 3.25 13.49 6.20
C LYS A 97 3.49 14.27 7.47
N ALA A 98 2.45 14.41 8.28
CA ALA A 98 2.52 15.24 9.46
C ALA A 98 3.31 14.62 10.59
N VAL A 99 3.24 13.30 10.73
CA VAL A 99 3.99 12.57 11.74
C VAL A 99 4.61 11.35 11.08
N ASP A 100 5.90 11.17 11.28
CA ASP A 100 6.60 10.07 10.67
C ASP A 100 7.63 9.56 11.66
N THR A 101 7.26 8.54 12.41
CA THR A 101 8.15 7.99 13.42
C THR A 101 8.01 6.47 13.45
N THR A 102 9.12 5.81 13.77
CA THR A 102 9.10 4.38 13.99
C THR A 102 9.01 4.05 15.49
N ALA A 103 8.99 5.07 16.33
CA ALA A 103 8.91 4.84 17.77
C ALA A 103 7.53 4.34 18.14
N LEU A 104 7.49 3.37 19.03
CA LEU A 104 6.24 2.82 19.51
C LEU A 104 5.79 3.58 20.76
N PRO A 105 4.49 3.64 20.99
CA PRO A 105 3.97 4.34 22.17
C PRO A 105 4.20 3.49 23.42
N LEU A 106 5.37 3.62 23.99
CA LEU A 106 5.78 2.76 25.10
C LEU A 106 4.88 2.87 26.32
N SER A 107 4.11 3.96 26.40
CA SER A 107 3.19 4.09 27.52
C SER A 107 2.13 2.99 27.51
N TYR A 108 1.93 2.32 26.39
CA TYR A 108 0.99 1.21 26.31
C TYR A 108 1.68 -0.15 26.38
N ALA A 109 3.00 -0.16 26.55
CA ALA A 109 3.70 -1.44 26.59
C ALA A 109 3.29 -2.20 27.85
N ARG A 110 3.17 -3.55 27.72
CA ARG A 110 2.82 -4.36 28.86
C ARG A 110 4.05 -5.07 29.36
N ARG A 111 4.07 -5.32 30.63
CA ARG A 111 5.22 -5.98 31.19
C ARG A 111 4.99 -7.41 31.39
#